data_a3b86c862438479425e633110546fbae
#
_entry.id   a3b86c862438479425e633110546fbae
#
_cell.length_a   1.000
_cell.length_b   1.000
_cell.length_c   1.000
_cell.angle_alpha   90.00
_cell.angle_beta   90.00
_cell.angle_gamma   90.00
#
_symmetry.space_group_name_H-M   'P 1'
#
loop_
_entity.id
_entity.type
_entity.pdbx_description
1 polymer ?
#
loop_
_entity_poly.entity_id
_entity_poly.type
_entity_poly.pdbx_seq_one_letter_code
_entity_poly.pdbx_strand_id
1 'polypeptide(L)'
;FTDMNGMNVGLLTGGDDFKFQAAMLRKNPEFIVSTPGRLVDHIKRGSTDLVDLEVLVLDEADRMLDMGFAEDMEIISGECNEDNRQTLLFSATLHHKGIARVAAKVLNNPMEITTATVRDKHDNIKQQAILADDGAHKDRLLSWLLSNDDFEKAIIFTNTRTESERL
;
A
#
# COMPACT_ATOMS: atom_id res chain seq x y z
N PHE A 1 -4.45 6.76 -18.31
CA PHE A 1 -4.61 5.32 -18.62
C PHE A 1 -5.96 5.07 -19.30
N THR A 2 -7.05 5.60 -18.77
CA THR A 2 -8.41 5.40 -19.29
C THR A 2 -8.70 6.21 -20.53
N ASP A 3 -8.15 7.41 -20.67
CA ASP A 3 -8.32 8.27 -21.86
C ASP A 3 -7.82 7.60 -23.16
N MET A 4 -6.90 6.64 -23.05
CA MET A 4 -6.37 5.92 -24.21
C MET A 4 -7.27 4.78 -24.69
N ASN A 5 -8.15 4.23 -23.83
CA ASN A 5 -8.93 3.02 -24.12
C ASN A 5 -10.44 3.21 -23.99
N GLY A 6 -10.91 4.41 -23.65
CA GLY A 6 -12.35 4.70 -23.48
C GLY A 6 -12.99 3.99 -22.27
N MET A 7 -12.20 3.47 -21.33
CA MET A 7 -12.68 2.78 -20.14
C MET A 7 -13.02 3.78 -19.03
N ASN A 8 -14.08 3.50 -18.27
CA ASN A 8 -14.47 4.29 -17.12
C ASN A 8 -13.74 3.83 -15.86
N VAL A 9 -13.32 4.77 -15.02
CA VAL A 9 -12.70 4.50 -13.71
C VAL A 9 -13.59 4.96 -12.58
N GLY A 10 -13.80 4.08 -11.62
CA GLY A 10 -14.39 4.40 -10.33
C GLY A 10 -13.34 4.57 -9.26
N LEU A 11 -13.37 5.68 -8.50
CA LEU A 11 -12.49 5.92 -7.37
C LEU A 11 -13.30 5.83 -6.06
N LEU A 12 -12.85 4.96 -5.14
CA LEU A 12 -13.50 4.72 -3.85
C LEU A 12 -12.50 4.99 -2.72
N THR A 13 -12.57 6.18 -2.12
CA THR A 13 -11.68 6.57 -1.02
C THR A 13 -12.46 6.91 0.24
N GLY A 14 -11.81 6.70 1.41
CA GLY A 14 -12.36 7.16 2.68
C GLY A 14 -12.45 8.69 2.73
N GLY A 15 -13.48 9.22 3.40
CA GLY A 15 -13.67 10.67 3.51
C GLY A 15 -14.58 11.28 2.43
N ASP A 16 -14.68 10.67 1.25
CA ASP A 16 -15.59 11.13 0.19
C ASP A 16 -17.03 10.70 0.46
N ASP A 17 -17.98 11.42 -0.17
CA ASP A 17 -19.41 11.14 -0.04
C ASP A 17 -19.78 9.75 -0.58
N PHE A 18 -20.35 8.92 0.28
CA PHE A 18 -20.74 7.54 -0.06
C PHE A 18 -21.79 7.49 -1.17
N LYS A 19 -22.77 8.41 -1.17
CA LYS A 19 -23.85 8.41 -2.16
C LYS A 19 -23.34 8.74 -3.55
N PHE A 20 -22.35 9.64 -3.62
CA PHE A 20 -21.68 9.97 -4.88
C PHE A 20 -20.94 8.75 -5.44
N GLN A 21 -20.17 8.05 -4.60
CA GLN A 21 -19.46 6.83 -4.99
C GLN A 21 -20.44 5.71 -5.40
N ALA A 22 -21.53 5.51 -4.65
CA ALA A 22 -22.57 4.56 -5.04
C ALA A 22 -23.27 4.91 -6.37
N ALA A 23 -23.45 6.21 -6.66
CA ALA A 23 -23.99 6.65 -7.94
C ALA A 23 -23.01 6.41 -9.11
N MET A 24 -21.72 6.53 -8.84
CA MET A 24 -20.67 6.22 -9.81
C MET A 24 -20.59 4.71 -10.07
N LEU A 25 -20.64 3.87 -9.05
CA LEU A 25 -20.64 2.41 -9.17
C LEU A 25 -21.83 1.89 -10.02
N ARG A 26 -23.02 2.51 -9.92
CA ARG A 26 -24.16 2.15 -10.78
C ARG A 26 -23.94 2.36 -12.28
N LYS A 27 -22.89 3.09 -12.67
CA LYS A 27 -22.49 3.23 -14.08
C LYS A 27 -21.63 2.07 -14.57
N ASN A 28 -21.38 1.10 -13.70
CA ASN A 28 -20.58 -0.10 -13.94
C ASN A 28 -19.21 0.21 -14.57
N PRO A 29 -18.33 0.95 -13.85
CA PRO A 29 -17.01 1.28 -14.38
C PRO A 29 -16.18 0.00 -14.58
N GLU A 30 -15.41 -0.05 -15.67
CA GLU A 30 -14.53 -1.17 -15.99
C GLU A 30 -13.34 -1.27 -15.03
N PHE A 31 -12.92 -0.15 -14.42
CA PHE A 31 -11.87 -0.09 -13.40
C PHE A 31 -12.39 0.53 -12.11
N ILE A 32 -12.06 -0.14 -10.99
CA ILE A 32 -12.29 0.41 -9.65
C ILE A 32 -10.94 0.52 -8.94
N VAL A 33 -10.58 1.72 -8.51
CA VAL A 33 -9.44 1.97 -7.62
C VAL A 33 -9.98 2.31 -6.24
N SER A 34 -9.58 1.55 -5.22
CA SER A 34 -10.20 1.67 -3.90
C SER A 34 -9.22 1.46 -2.76
N THR A 35 -9.50 2.09 -1.63
CA THR A 35 -8.98 1.62 -0.34
C THR A 35 -9.80 0.41 0.13
N PRO A 36 -9.17 -0.61 0.80
CA PRO A 36 -9.87 -1.84 1.18
C PRO A 36 -11.15 -1.61 1.98
N GLY A 37 -11.07 -0.84 3.06
CA GLY A 37 -12.24 -0.61 3.93
C GLY A 37 -13.41 0.07 3.22
N ARG A 38 -13.15 0.99 2.26
CA ARG A 38 -14.23 1.66 1.52
C ARG A 38 -14.90 0.71 0.53
N LEU A 39 -14.15 -0.17 -0.12
CA LEU A 39 -14.71 -1.18 -1.00
C LEU A 39 -15.59 -2.16 -0.21
N VAL A 40 -15.12 -2.63 0.96
CA VAL A 40 -15.88 -3.48 1.87
C VAL A 40 -17.18 -2.80 2.34
N ASP A 41 -17.17 -1.50 2.62
CA ASP A 41 -18.38 -0.73 2.94
C ASP A 41 -19.41 -0.77 1.79
N HIS A 42 -18.96 -0.61 0.55
CA HIS A 42 -19.84 -0.68 -0.62
C HIS A 42 -20.39 -2.08 -0.87
N ILE A 43 -19.57 -3.11 -0.70
CA ILE A 43 -20.00 -4.53 -0.78
C ILE A 43 -21.05 -4.81 0.29
N LYS A 44 -20.77 -4.54 1.56
CA LYS A 44 -21.69 -4.79 2.69
C LYS A 44 -23.04 -4.06 2.54
N ARG A 45 -23.07 -2.93 1.86
CA ARG A 45 -24.30 -2.16 1.59
C ARG A 45 -24.95 -2.50 0.27
N GLY A 46 -24.43 -3.47 -0.49
CA GLY A 46 -24.98 -3.87 -1.78
C GLY A 46 -24.92 -2.80 -2.86
N SER A 47 -23.95 -1.88 -2.78
CA SER A 47 -23.76 -0.84 -3.80
C SER A 47 -22.94 -1.34 -4.99
N THR A 48 -22.26 -2.46 -4.83
CA THR A 48 -21.50 -3.19 -5.84
C THR A 48 -21.35 -4.63 -5.40
N ASP A 49 -21.13 -5.53 -6.34
CA ASP A 49 -20.62 -6.87 -6.13
C ASP A 49 -19.37 -7.09 -7.00
N LEU A 50 -18.67 -8.18 -6.78
CA LEU A 50 -17.42 -8.49 -7.47
C LEU A 50 -17.49 -9.85 -8.18
N VAL A 51 -18.68 -10.35 -8.47
CA VAL A 51 -18.89 -11.71 -9.03
C VAL A 51 -18.26 -11.83 -10.42
N ASP A 52 -18.33 -10.77 -11.22
CA ASP A 52 -17.81 -10.73 -12.59
C ASP A 52 -16.39 -10.13 -12.67
N LEU A 53 -15.69 -9.98 -11.53
CA LEU A 53 -14.34 -9.41 -11.51
C LEU A 53 -13.34 -10.36 -12.17
N GLU A 54 -12.69 -9.90 -13.23
CA GLU A 54 -11.67 -10.67 -13.98
C GLU A 54 -10.27 -10.51 -13.37
N VAL A 55 -9.94 -9.35 -12.81
CA VAL A 55 -8.61 -9.07 -12.27
C VAL A 55 -8.72 -8.35 -10.92
N LEU A 56 -8.13 -8.96 -9.88
CA LEU A 56 -7.94 -8.34 -8.56
C LEU A 56 -6.47 -7.98 -8.37
N VAL A 57 -6.18 -6.72 -8.09
CA VAL A 57 -4.83 -6.25 -7.78
C VAL A 57 -4.78 -5.77 -6.34
N LEU A 58 -3.88 -6.36 -5.55
CA LEU A 58 -3.55 -5.97 -4.19
C LEU A 58 -2.15 -5.37 -4.19
N ASP A 59 -2.07 -4.04 -4.19
CA ASP A 59 -0.81 -3.32 -4.26
C ASP A 59 -0.40 -2.78 -2.89
N GLU A 60 0.90 -2.72 -2.60
CA GLU A 60 1.46 -2.40 -1.28
C GLU A 60 0.83 -3.26 -0.15
N ALA A 61 0.73 -4.58 -0.37
CA ALA A 61 0.04 -5.48 0.55
C ALA A 61 0.62 -5.50 1.97
N ASP A 62 1.94 -5.34 2.14
CA ASP A 62 2.58 -5.17 3.44
C ASP A 62 2.06 -3.92 4.18
N ARG A 63 1.92 -2.82 3.47
CA ARG A 63 1.38 -1.59 4.04
C ARG A 63 -0.11 -1.71 4.40
N MET A 64 -0.89 -2.37 3.56
CA MET A 64 -2.29 -2.66 3.90
C MET A 64 -2.40 -3.50 5.18
N LEU A 65 -1.50 -4.48 5.39
CA LEU A 65 -1.44 -5.27 6.61
C LEU A 65 -1.05 -4.45 7.83
N ASP A 66 -0.05 -3.59 7.72
CA ASP A 66 0.38 -2.69 8.80
C ASP A 66 -0.74 -1.73 9.23
N MET A 67 -1.60 -1.36 8.29
CA MET A 67 -2.80 -0.54 8.53
C MET A 67 -4.01 -1.34 9.05
N GLY A 68 -3.91 -2.67 9.19
CA GLY A 68 -4.95 -3.53 9.74
C GLY A 68 -5.98 -4.03 8.74
N PHE A 69 -5.77 -3.90 7.42
CA PHE A 69 -6.72 -4.29 6.37
C PHE A 69 -6.68 -5.78 5.98
N ALA A 70 -6.09 -6.66 6.81
CA ALA A 70 -6.02 -8.10 6.51
C ALA A 70 -7.39 -8.72 6.27
N GLU A 71 -8.37 -8.43 7.15
CA GLU A 71 -9.73 -8.93 7.05
C GLU A 71 -10.46 -8.37 5.82
N ASP A 72 -10.28 -7.08 5.53
CA ASP A 72 -10.88 -6.46 4.35
C ASP A 72 -10.37 -7.10 3.06
N MET A 73 -9.08 -7.41 2.96
CA MET A 73 -8.50 -8.12 1.81
C MET A 73 -9.09 -9.52 1.63
N GLU A 74 -9.31 -10.25 2.73
CA GLU A 74 -9.95 -11.56 2.73
C GLU A 74 -11.41 -11.47 2.29
N ILE A 75 -12.17 -10.47 2.80
CA ILE A 75 -13.57 -10.24 2.41
C ILE A 75 -13.64 -9.91 0.90
N ILE A 76 -12.84 -8.97 0.41
CA ILE A 76 -12.82 -8.59 -1.01
C ILE A 76 -12.54 -9.81 -1.88
N SER A 77 -11.53 -10.60 -1.52
CA SER A 77 -11.19 -11.81 -2.27
C SER A 77 -12.31 -12.85 -2.25
N GLY A 78 -13.00 -13.01 -1.12
CA GLY A 78 -14.09 -13.95 -0.98
C GLY A 78 -15.37 -13.59 -1.74
N GLU A 79 -15.57 -12.31 -2.05
CA GLU A 79 -16.72 -11.84 -2.85
C GLU A 79 -16.51 -11.99 -4.36
N CYS A 80 -15.30 -12.30 -4.78
CA CYS A 80 -14.97 -12.52 -6.19
C CYS A 80 -15.10 -13.99 -6.57
N ASN A 81 -15.51 -14.28 -7.80
CA ASN A 81 -15.47 -15.63 -8.34
C ASN A 81 -14.02 -16.09 -8.54
N GLU A 82 -13.64 -17.22 -7.92
CA GLU A 82 -12.26 -17.72 -7.99
C GLU A 82 -11.91 -18.35 -9.36
N ASP A 83 -12.88 -18.90 -10.07
CA ASP A 83 -12.63 -19.65 -11.32
C ASP A 83 -12.26 -18.76 -12.50
N ASN A 84 -12.72 -17.52 -12.50
CA ASN A 84 -12.54 -16.60 -13.64
C ASN A 84 -11.64 -15.41 -13.33
N ARG A 85 -11.01 -15.38 -12.13
CA ARG A 85 -10.24 -14.22 -11.67
C ARG A 85 -8.75 -14.49 -11.70
N GLN A 86 -8.00 -13.54 -12.24
CA GLN A 86 -6.57 -13.43 -11.98
C GLN A 86 -6.34 -12.54 -10.76
N THR A 87 -5.58 -13.03 -9.77
CA THR A 87 -5.19 -12.23 -8.60
C THR A 87 -3.70 -11.90 -8.65
N LEU A 88 -3.37 -10.61 -8.53
CA LEU A 88 -2.02 -10.08 -8.46
C LEU A 88 -1.80 -9.46 -7.09
N LEU A 89 -0.73 -9.87 -6.40
CA LEU A 89 -0.34 -9.32 -5.11
C LEU A 89 1.07 -8.76 -5.22
N PHE A 90 1.20 -7.45 -4.96
CA PHE A 90 2.48 -6.75 -4.94
C PHE A 90 2.82 -6.33 -3.51
N SER A 91 4.07 -6.55 -3.12
CA SER A 91 4.59 -6.20 -1.80
C SER A 91 6.10 -5.96 -1.85
N ALA A 92 6.59 -4.99 -1.11
CA ALA A 92 8.03 -4.76 -0.95
C ALA A 92 8.67 -5.83 -0.04
N THR A 93 7.88 -6.49 0.83
CA THR A 93 8.37 -7.42 1.86
C THR A 93 7.59 -8.74 1.84
N LEU A 94 7.84 -9.58 0.83
CA LEU A 94 7.16 -10.89 0.70
C LEU A 94 7.40 -11.85 1.87
N HIS A 95 8.52 -11.73 2.57
CA HIS A 95 8.86 -12.59 3.72
C HIS A 95 8.24 -12.15 5.06
N HIS A 96 7.43 -11.10 5.07
CA HIS A 96 6.68 -10.72 6.27
C HIS A 96 5.62 -11.79 6.59
N LYS A 97 5.60 -12.27 7.86
CA LYS A 97 4.70 -13.38 8.27
C LYS A 97 3.22 -13.11 7.95
N GLY A 98 2.79 -11.86 8.01
CA GLY A 98 1.43 -11.44 7.66
C GLY A 98 1.12 -11.60 6.17
N ILE A 99 2.06 -11.26 5.29
CA ILE A 99 1.92 -11.40 3.83
C ILE A 99 1.70 -12.86 3.44
N ALA A 100 2.54 -13.77 3.92
CA ALA A 100 2.40 -15.21 3.62
C ALA A 100 1.02 -15.75 4.02
N ARG A 101 0.48 -15.31 5.18
CA ARG A 101 -0.84 -15.71 5.64
C ARG A 101 -1.96 -15.20 4.72
N VAL A 102 -1.93 -13.92 4.33
CA VAL A 102 -2.96 -13.35 3.44
C VAL A 102 -2.81 -13.92 2.04
N ALA A 103 -1.59 -14.01 1.50
CA ALA A 103 -1.33 -14.60 0.20
C ALA A 103 -1.90 -16.03 0.08
N ALA A 104 -1.74 -16.86 1.12
CA ALA A 104 -2.30 -18.22 1.15
C ALA A 104 -3.83 -18.26 1.10
N LYS A 105 -4.52 -17.16 1.46
CA LYS A 105 -5.98 -17.08 1.44
C LYS A 105 -6.53 -16.43 0.17
N VAL A 106 -5.80 -15.49 -0.41
CA VAL A 106 -6.31 -14.67 -1.52
C VAL A 106 -5.76 -15.11 -2.88
N LEU A 107 -4.68 -15.90 -2.90
CA LEU A 107 -4.04 -16.40 -4.12
C LEU A 107 -4.30 -17.90 -4.29
N ASN A 108 -4.51 -18.31 -5.53
CA ASN A 108 -4.66 -19.72 -5.90
C ASN A 108 -3.45 -20.17 -6.73
N ASN A 109 -2.62 -21.06 -6.17
CA ASN A 109 -1.40 -21.60 -6.80
C ASN A 109 -0.52 -20.51 -7.48
N PRO A 110 -0.08 -19.46 -6.74
CA PRO A 110 0.58 -18.32 -7.34
C PRO A 110 1.98 -18.65 -7.85
N MET A 111 2.37 -17.95 -8.94
CA MET A 111 3.77 -17.83 -9.34
C MET A 111 4.40 -16.69 -8.53
N GLU A 112 5.47 -16.97 -7.79
CA GLU A 112 6.24 -15.96 -7.08
C GLU A 112 7.36 -15.39 -7.97
N ILE A 113 7.37 -14.06 -8.11
CA ILE A 113 8.41 -13.35 -8.86
C ILE A 113 9.08 -12.37 -7.91
N THR A 114 10.35 -12.60 -7.60
CA THR A 114 11.16 -11.75 -6.74
C THR A 114 12.19 -11.00 -7.57
N THR A 115 12.16 -9.67 -7.52
CA THR A 115 13.06 -8.80 -8.31
C THR A 115 14.32 -8.40 -7.56
N ALA A 116 14.33 -8.44 -6.24
CA ALA A 116 15.49 -8.17 -5.38
C ALA A 116 15.35 -8.91 -4.05
N THR A 117 16.47 -9.29 -3.44
CA THR A 117 16.46 -9.77 -2.06
C THR A 117 16.48 -8.59 -1.10
N VAL A 118 15.66 -8.63 -0.04
CA VAL A 118 15.55 -7.60 1.03
C VAL A 118 16.92 -7.25 1.68
N ARG A 119 17.96 -8.03 1.40
CA ARG A 119 19.34 -7.86 1.92
C ARG A 119 20.28 -7.17 0.94
N ASP A 120 19.86 -6.92 -0.29
CA ASP A 120 20.74 -6.25 -1.24
C ASP A 120 20.88 -4.79 -0.84
N LYS A 121 22.07 -4.45 -0.33
CA LYS A 121 22.46 -3.05 -0.14
C LYS A 121 22.36 -2.39 -1.52
N HIS A 122 21.59 -1.35 -1.60
CA HIS A 122 21.52 -0.56 -2.82
C HIS A 122 22.93 0.02 -3.06
N ASP A 123 23.63 -0.45 -4.09
CA ASP A 123 25.04 -0.07 -4.36
C ASP A 123 25.24 1.44 -4.48
N ASN A 124 24.17 2.16 -4.83
CA ASN A 124 24.18 3.62 -4.97
C ASN A 124 23.86 4.38 -3.67
N ILE A 125 23.62 3.69 -2.54
CA ILE A 125 23.30 4.31 -1.24
C ILE A 125 24.39 4.00 -0.24
N LYS A 126 25.17 5.02 0.14
CA LYS A 126 26.13 4.91 1.23
C LYS A 126 25.42 5.03 2.57
N GLN A 127 25.31 3.94 3.29
CA GLN A 127 24.69 3.90 4.61
C GLN A 127 25.73 4.06 5.70
N GLN A 128 25.47 4.92 6.69
CA GLN A 128 26.31 5.14 7.86
C GLN A 128 25.45 5.09 9.12
N ALA A 129 25.94 4.43 10.16
CA ALA A 129 25.33 4.44 11.49
C ALA A 129 26.21 5.27 12.43
N ILE A 130 25.63 6.26 13.09
CA ILE A 130 26.33 7.11 14.06
C ILE A 130 25.64 6.90 15.41
N LEU A 131 26.43 6.56 16.42
CA LEU A 131 25.95 6.39 17.79
C LEU A 131 25.87 7.75 18.48
N ALA A 132 24.77 7.97 19.18
CA ALA A 132 24.56 9.12 20.04
C ALA A 132 24.27 8.66 21.47
N ASP A 133 24.85 9.36 22.46
CA ASP A 133 24.72 9.02 23.87
C ASP A 133 23.33 9.37 24.42
N ASP A 134 22.77 10.49 23.93
CA ASP A 134 21.47 11.01 24.32
C ASP A 134 20.82 11.86 23.19
N GLY A 135 19.61 12.36 23.42
CA GLY A 135 18.89 13.19 22.46
C GLY A 135 19.62 14.49 22.13
N ALA A 136 20.22 15.15 23.11
CA ALA A 136 20.95 16.40 22.89
C ALA A 136 22.22 16.15 22.07
N HIS A 137 22.89 15.01 22.28
CA HIS A 137 24.04 14.60 21.45
C HIS A 137 23.60 14.31 20.02
N LYS A 138 22.47 13.63 19.83
CA LYS A 138 21.88 13.35 18.51
C LYS A 138 21.57 14.65 17.73
N ASP A 139 21.01 15.66 18.41
CA ASP A 139 20.72 16.94 17.79
C ASP A 139 22.01 17.70 17.37
N ARG A 140 23.05 17.66 18.20
CA ARG A 140 24.37 18.23 17.84
C ARG A 140 25.01 17.52 16.65
N LEU A 141 24.93 16.18 16.62
CA LEU A 141 25.42 15.38 15.48
C LEU A 141 24.67 15.71 14.19
N LEU A 142 23.35 15.86 14.25
CA LEU A 142 22.53 16.24 13.10
C LEU A 142 22.93 17.63 12.60
N SER A 143 23.07 18.61 13.50
CA SER A 143 23.48 19.98 13.15
C SER A 143 24.89 19.99 12.54
N TRP A 144 25.79 19.17 13.08
CA TRP A 144 27.15 19.04 12.56
C TRP A 144 27.16 18.43 11.15
N LEU A 145 26.37 17.36 10.90
CA LEU A 145 26.23 16.73 9.59
C LEU A 145 25.69 17.73 8.57
N LEU A 146 24.62 18.45 8.91
CA LEU A 146 24.02 19.46 8.03
C LEU A 146 24.95 20.63 7.70
N SER A 147 25.92 20.91 8.56
CA SER A 147 26.87 22.02 8.39
C SER A 147 28.15 21.63 7.65
N ASN A 148 28.52 20.35 7.66
CA ASN A 148 29.85 19.90 7.20
C ASN A 148 29.80 19.00 5.96
N ASP A 149 28.63 18.45 5.62
CA ASP A 149 28.49 17.61 4.43
C ASP A 149 28.07 18.48 3.21
N ASP A 150 28.71 18.21 2.08
CA ASP A 150 28.45 18.91 0.81
C ASP A 150 27.27 18.22 0.08
N PHE A 151 26.04 18.55 0.49
CA PHE A 151 24.82 18.06 -0.17
C PHE A 151 23.86 19.22 -0.47
N GLU A 152 23.19 19.15 -1.60
CA GLU A 152 22.23 20.17 -2.02
C GLU A 152 20.89 20.07 -1.26
N LYS A 153 20.49 18.87 -0.84
CA LYS A 153 19.20 18.61 -0.17
C LYS A 153 19.34 17.51 0.86
N ALA A 154 18.65 17.67 1.98
CA ALA A 154 18.54 16.67 3.04
C ALA A 154 17.08 16.35 3.36
N ILE A 155 16.78 15.09 3.65
CA ILE A 155 15.49 14.64 4.20
C ILE A 155 15.77 14.01 5.55
N ILE A 156 15.06 14.47 6.59
CA ILE A 156 15.19 13.95 7.94
C ILE A 156 13.90 13.24 8.32
N PHE A 157 14.01 11.95 8.64
CA PHE A 157 12.90 11.16 9.14
C PHE A 157 12.95 11.07 10.66
N THR A 158 11.80 11.27 11.30
CA THR A 158 11.64 11.16 12.76
C THR A 158 10.57 10.13 13.11
N ASN A 159 10.61 9.61 14.34
CA ASN A 159 9.64 8.60 14.79
C ASN A 159 8.28 9.19 15.15
N THR A 160 8.21 10.50 15.43
CA THR A 160 6.98 11.17 15.88
C THR A 160 6.81 12.52 15.22
N ARG A 161 5.54 12.93 15.07
CA ARG A 161 5.19 14.27 14.56
C ARG A 161 5.78 15.38 15.44
N THR A 162 5.72 15.24 16.76
CA THR A 162 6.29 16.21 17.71
C THR A 162 7.79 16.40 17.51
N GLU A 163 8.52 15.31 17.23
CA GLU A 163 9.95 15.39 16.96
C GLU A 163 10.25 16.06 15.63
N SER A 164 9.41 15.83 14.61
CA SER A 164 9.51 16.52 13.31
C SER A 164 9.21 18.02 13.41
N GLU A 165 8.28 18.42 14.27
CA GLU A 165 7.95 19.84 14.50
C GLU A 165 9.01 20.56 15.36
N ARG A 166 9.81 19.81 16.13
CA ARG A 166 10.86 20.34 17.00
C ARG A 166 12.17 20.63 16.23
N LEU A 167 12.49 19.84 15.20
CA LEU A 167 13.68 19.95 14.38
C LEU A 167 13.59 21.10 13.38
#